data_e2958917b0e9ddcafb1cb19d218fe776
#
_entry.id   e2958917b0e9ddcafb1cb19d218fe776
#
_cell.length_a   1.000
_cell.length_b   1.000
_cell.length_c   1.000
_cell.angle_alpha   90.00
_cell.angle_beta   90.00
_cell.angle_gamma   90.00
#
_symmetry.space_group_name_H-M   'P 1'
#
loop_
_entity.id
_entity.type
_entity.pdbx_description
1 polymer ?
#
loop_
_entity_poly.entity_id
_entity_poly.type
_entity_poly.pdbx_seq_one_letter_code
_entity_poly.pdbx_strand_id
1 'polypeptide(L)'
;MRTINIICVGNLKEKYLRDAAAEYEKRLSAYCKLKITELNEYKLSDKPSPSEIAKCIETEGAAIAAKIPQNAVIAAMCIEGDMLSSESFSQKLENLMSDESASELCFVIGGSYGLSDEIKKRAKLKLSLSRMTFTHQISRVLILEQIYRAFQISTGGKYHK
;
A
#
# COMPACT_ATOMS: atom_id res chain seq x y z
N MET A 1 -4.88 4.19 -19.23
CA MET A 1 -4.15 4.50 -17.99
C MET A 1 -4.61 3.54 -16.88
N ARG A 2 -3.70 2.81 -16.31
CA ARG A 2 -3.99 1.79 -15.30
C ARG A 2 -4.41 2.43 -13.97
N THR A 3 -5.27 1.74 -13.25
CA THR A 3 -5.69 2.17 -11.91
C THR A 3 -4.78 1.56 -10.85
N ILE A 4 -4.27 2.41 -9.95
CA ILE A 4 -3.60 2.01 -8.72
C ILE A 4 -4.46 2.47 -7.55
N ASN A 5 -4.78 1.57 -6.64
CA ASN A 5 -5.57 1.85 -5.45
C ASN A 5 -4.72 1.61 -4.19
N ILE A 6 -4.58 2.62 -3.36
CA ILE A 6 -3.96 2.48 -2.04
C ILE A 6 -5.08 2.26 -1.04
N ILE A 7 -5.22 1.04 -0.55
CA ILE A 7 -6.20 0.67 0.47
C ILE A 7 -5.48 0.67 1.81
N CYS A 8 -5.87 1.54 2.71
CA CYS A 8 -5.18 1.73 3.97
C CYS A 8 -6.15 1.80 5.16
N VAL A 9 -5.74 1.18 6.26
CA VAL A 9 -6.42 1.31 7.54
C VAL A 9 -5.94 2.58 8.22
N GLY A 10 -6.87 3.45 8.58
CA GLY A 10 -6.60 4.75 9.17
C GLY A 10 -6.48 5.88 8.15
N ASN A 11 -6.34 7.08 8.67
CA ASN A 11 -6.18 8.30 7.89
C ASN A 11 -4.89 9.04 8.25
N LEU A 12 -4.53 10.04 7.46
CA LEU A 12 -3.41 10.92 7.75
C LEU A 12 -3.86 12.03 8.71
N LYS A 13 -3.44 11.97 9.96
CA LYS A 13 -3.84 12.93 11.01
C LYS A 13 -3.06 14.23 10.94
N GLU A 14 -1.76 14.15 10.61
CA GLU A 14 -0.88 15.30 10.59
C GLU A 14 -0.94 16.04 9.24
N LYS A 15 -1.04 17.37 9.29
CA LYS A 15 -1.09 18.19 8.08
C LYS A 15 0.11 17.99 7.18
N TYR A 16 1.33 17.88 7.74
CA TYR A 16 2.55 17.68 6.94
C TYR A 16 2.55 16.35 6.19
N LEU A 17 1.92 15.29 6.72
CA LEU A 17 1.78 14.01 6.02
C LEU A 17 0.70 14.09 4.94
N ARG A 18 -0.41 14.79 5.20
CA ARG A 18 -1.43 15.04 4.16
C ARG A 18 -0.86 15.84 3.00
N ASP A 19 -0.09 16.88 3.29
CA ASP A 19 0.53 17.71 2.27
C ASP A 19 1.57 16.92 1.44
N ALA A 20 2.37 16.07 2.10
CA ALA A 20 3.32 15.21 1.41
C ALA A 20 2.62 14.19 0.52
N ALA A 21 1.59 13.52 1.00
CA ALA A 21 0.79 12.58 0.21
C ALA A 21 0.14 13.27 -0.99
N ALA A 22 -0.48 14.42 -0.79
CA ALA A 22 -1.14 15.19 -1.85
C ALA A 22 -0.17 15.59 -2.96
N GLU A 23 1.07 15.93 -2.63
CA GLU A 23 2.10 16.25 -3.62
C GLU A 23 2.39 15.04 -4.52
N TYR A 24 2.56 13.84 -3.97
CA TYR A 24 2.79 12.64 -4.78
C TYR A 24 1.54 12.18 -5.53
N GLU A 25 0.36 12.33 -4.95
CA GLU A 25 -0.90 12.08 -5.65
C GLU A 25 -1.01 12.95 -6.91
N LYS A 26 -0.70 14.24 -6.78
CA LYS A 26 -0.66 15.18 -7.91
C LYS A 26 0.35 14.74 -8.98
N ARG A 27 1.57 14.36 -8.59
CA ARG A 27 2.60 13.91 -9.54
C ARG A 27 2.20 12.61 -10.23
N LEU A 28 1.58 11.68 -9.51
CA LEU A 28 1.14 10.39 -10.03
C LEU A 28 -0.02 10.49 -11.02
N SER A 29 -0.79 11.56 -10.98
CA SER A 29 -1.93 11.76 -11.89
C SER A 29 -1.55 11.76 -13.37
N ALA A 30 -0.28 12.04 -13.69
CA ALA A 30 0.24 11.97 -15.05
C ALA A 30 0.54 10.54 -15.54
N TYR A 31 0.61 9.55 -14.62
CA TYR A 31 1.07 8.19 -14.91
C TYR A 31 0.00 7.12 -14.70
N CYS A 32 -0.86 7.32 -13.74
CA CYS A 32 -1.90 6.35 -13.40
C CYS A 32 -3.16 7.03 -12.87
N LYS A 33 -4.26 6.28 -12.88
CA LYS A 33 -5.47 6.68 -12.17
C LYS A 33 -5.33 6.24 -10.72
N LEU A 34 -4.91 7.17 -9.86
CA LEU A 34 -4.72 6.88 -8.44
C LEU A 34 -6.05 6.97 -7.67
N LYS A 35 -6.29 5.99 -6.82
CA LYS A 35 -7.36 5.99 -5.82
C LYS A 35 -6.75 5.82 -4.45
N ILE A 36 -7.31 6.48 -3.44
CA ILE A 36 -7.00 6.27 -2.03
C ILE A 36 -8.28 5.83 -1.34
N THR A 37 -8.25 4.65 -0.74
CA THR A 37 -9.37 4.09 0.02
C THR A 37 -8.97 3.97 1.49
N GLU A 38 -9.51 4.85 2.32
CA GLU A 38 -9.26 4.85 3.76
C GLU A 38 -10.34 4.06 4.49
N LEU A 39 -9.91 3.20 5.41
CA LEU A 39 -10.77 2.38 6.25
C LEU A 39 -10.58 2.77 7.72
N ASN A 40 -11.64 2.64 8.51
CA ASN A 40 -11.56 2.93 9.93
C ASN A 40 -10.67 1.92 10.67
N GLU A 41 -9.85 2.44 11.59
CA GLU A 41 -9.09 1.60 12.51
C GLU A 41 -10.05 0.91 13.48
N TYR A 42 -9.75 -0.37 13.78
CA TYR A 42 -10.41 -1.08 14.88
C TYR A 42 -9.90 -0.55 16.22
N LYS A 43 -10.80 -0.10 17.07
CA LYS A 43 -10.43 0.45 18.38
C LYS A 43 -10.03 -0.66 19.35
N LEU A 44 -8.82 -0.54 19.89
CA LEU A 44 -8.28 -1.41 20.91
C LEU A 44 -8.05 -0.63 22.22
N SER A 45 -8.06 -1.34 23.33
CA SER A 45 -7.60 -0.82 24.62
C SER A 45 -6.09 -0.56 24.60
N ASP A 46 -5.55 0.16 25.59
CA ASP A 46 -4.12 0.46 25.69
C ASP A 46 -3.25 -0.79 25.87
N LYS A 47 -3.82 -1.85 26.46
CA LYS A 47 -3.17 -3.14 26.67
C LYS A 47 -4.07 -4.27 26.13
N PRO A 48 -4.15 -4.43 24.80
CA PRO A 48 -5.02 -5.44 24.24
C PRO A 48 -4.50 -6.87 24.51
N SER A 49 -5.43 -7.78 24.77
CA SER A 49 -5.14 -9.22 24.86
C SER A 49 -4.80 -9.79 23.49
N PRO A 50 -4.14 -10.97 23.41
CA PRO A 50 -3.91 -11.65 22.14
C PRO A 50 -5.20 -11.90 21.34
N SER A 51 -6.31 -12.22 22.00
CA SER A 51 -7.61 -12.41 21.33
C SER A 51 -8.19 -11.12 20.78
N GLU A 52 -8.02 -9.99 21.47
CA GLU A 52 -8.44 -8.67 20.99
C GLU A 52 -7.62 -8.26 19.76
N ILE A 53 -6.30 -8.50 19.76
CA ILE A 53 -5.43 -8.24 18.61
C ILE A 53 -5.85 -9.10 17.40
N ALA A 54 -6.12 -10.39 17.62
CA ALA A 54 -6.61 -11.29 16.57
C ALA A 54 -7.95 -10.81 15.99
N LYS A 55 -8.85 -10.33 16.82
CA LYS A 55 -10.14 -9.76 16.40
C LYS A 55 -9.96 -8.48 15.59
N CYS A 56 -9.01 -7.62 15.98
CA CYS A 56 -8.65 -6.42 15.26
C CYS A 56 -8.16 -6.76 13.83
N ILE A 57 -7.20 -7.67 13.71
CA ILE A 57 -6.64 -8.10 12.43
C ILE A 57 -7.71 -8.71 11.53
N GLU A 58 -8.57 -9.56 12.08
CA GLU A 58 -9.68 -10.18 11.35
C GLU A 58 -10.69 -9.14 10.85
N THR A 59 -11.11 -8.22 11.72
CA THR A 59 -12.11 -7.21 11.38
C THR A 59 -11.58 -6.23 10.33
N GLU A 60 -10.35 -5.72 10.50
CA GLU A 60 -9.69 -4.86 9.52
C GLU A 60 -9.44 -5.61 8.21
N GLY A 61 -9.04 -6.88 8.28
CA GLY A 61 -8.84 -7.73 7.11
C GLY A 61 -10.10 -7.94 6.29
N ALA A 62 -11.24 -8.16 6.94
CA ALA A 62 -12.54 -8.27 6.26
C ALA A 62 -12.95 -6.96 5.58
N ALA A 63 -12.73 -5.82 6.25
CA ALA A 63 -13.00 -4.50 5.67
C ALA A 63 -12.12 -4.21 4.44
N ILE A 64 -10.84 -4.59 4.49
CA ILE A 64 -9.91 -4.48 3.36
C ILE A 64 -10.40 -5.37 2.20
N ALA A 65 -10.69 -6.64 2.48
CA ALA A 65 -11.13 -7.60 1.46
C ALA A 65 -12.38 -7.13 0.72
N ALA A 66 -13.32 -6.48 1.43
CA ALA A 66 -14.54 -5.93 0.84
C ALA A 66 -14.28 -4.76 -0.14
N LYS A 67 -13.12 -4.12 -0.07
CA LYS A 67 -12.73 -3.01 -0.96
C LYS A 67 -11.83 -3.43 -2.12
N ILE A 68 -11.34 -4.66 -2.12
CA ILE A 68 -10.52 -5.18 -3.20
C ILE A 68 -11.43 -5.76 -4.29
N PRO A 69 -11.38 -5.25 -5.52
CA PRO A 69 -12.12 -5.84 -6.64
C PRO A 69 -11.72 -7.30 -6.88
N GLN A 70 -12.65 -8.09 -7.39
CA GLN A 70 -12.46 -9.52 -7.60
C GLN A 70 -11.22 -9.84 -8.45
N ASN A 71 -10.97 -9.06 -9.49
CA ASN A 71 -9.86 -9.25 -10.43
C ASN A 71 -8.70 -8.29 -10.18
N ALA A 72 -8.55 -7.76 -8.95
CA ALA A 72 -7.43 -6.89 -8.64
C ALA A 72 -6.17 -7.70 -8.34
N VAL A 73 -5.02 -7.16 -8.74
CA VAL A 73 -3.72 -7.63 -8.26
C VAL A 73 -3.42 -6.97 -6.92
N ILE A 74 -2.93 -7.73 -5.95
CA ILE A 74 -2.66 -7.25 -4.60
C ILE A 74 -1.16 -7.20 -4.35
N ALA A 75 -0.69 -6.04 -3.89
CA ALA A 75 0.62 -5.83 -3.30
C ALA A 75 0.41 -5.54 -1.80
N ALA A 76 0.76 -6.48 -0.94
CA ALA A 76 0.61 -6.34 0.51
C ALA A 76 1.87 -5.73 1.12
N MET A 77 1.69 -4.62 1.84
CA MET A 77 2.77 -3.99 2.61
C MET A 77 2.93 -4.72 3.93
N CYS A 78 4.04 -5.40 4.12
CA CYS A 78 4.32 -6.13 5.36
C CYS A 78 5.82 -6.23 5.64
N ILE A 79 6.19 -6.22 6.92
CA ILE A 79 7.59 -6.16 7.33
C ILE A 79 8.37 -7.42 6.91
N GLU A 80 7.71 -8.57 6.85
CA GLU A 80 8.29 -9.85 6.41
C GLU A 80 8.33 -10.03 4.90
N GLY A 81 7.88 -9.04 4.14
CA GLY A 81 7.90 -9.08 2.67
C GLY A 81 9.28 -8.91 2.07
N ASP A 82 9.34 -8.91 0.75
CA ASP A 82 10.58 -8.69 0.00
C ASP A 82 11.04 -7.23 0.12
N MET A 83 12.31 -7.04 0.41
CA MET A 83 12.95 -5.72 0.35
C MET A 83 13.59 -5.57 -1.03
N LEU A 84 13.10 -4.59 -1.79
CA LEU A 84 13.53 -4.33 -3.15
C LEU A 84 14.29 -3.01 -3.24
N SER A 85 15.25 -2.93 -4.16
CA SER A 85 15.77 -1.62 -4.59
C SER A 85 14.67 -0.86 -5.35
N SER A 86 14.82 0.44 -5.50
CA SER A 86 13.86 1.24 -6.29
C SER A 86 13.79 0.78 -7.74
N GLU A 87 14.92 0.38 -8.32
CA GLU A 87 14.99 -0.18 -9.68
C GLU A 87 14.26 -1.52 -9.79
N SER A 88 14.50 -2.43 -8.85
CA SER A 88 13.81 -3.73 -8.81
C SER A 88 12.31 -3.55 -8.57
N PHE A 89 11.93 -2.58 -7.72
CA PHE A 89 10.53 -2.25 -7.50
C PHE A 89 9.88 -1.70 -8.76
N SER A 90 10.56 -0.82 -9.50
CA SER A 90 10.07 -0.29 -10.78
C SER A 90 9.75 -1.41 -11.76
N GLN A 91 10.66 -2.36 -11.94
CA GLN A 91 10.45 -3.50 -12.82
C GLN A 91 9.31 -4.40 -12.34
N LYS A 92 9.20 -4.62 -11.03
CA LYS A 92 8.12 -5.40 -10.44
C LYS A 92 6.76 -4.72 -10.62
N LEU A 93 6.70 -3.41 -10.43
CA LEU A 93 5.49 -2.61 -10.63
C LEU A 93 5.02 -2.71 -12.09
N GLU A 94 5.93 -2.56 -13.04
CA GLU A 94 5.63 -2.69 -14.47
C GLU A 94 5.04 -4.06 -14.80
N ASN A 95 5.65 -5.12 -14.28
CA ASN A 95 5.15 -6.50 -14.45
C ASN A 95 3.75 -6.70 -13.85
N LEU A 96 3.50 -6.16 -12.63
CA LEU A 96 2.18 -6.25 -12.01
C LEU A 96 1.12 -5.46 -12.77
N MET A 97 1.50 -4.35 -13.37
CA MET A 97 0.60 -3.49 -14.16
C MET A 97 0.39 -4.01 -15.60
N SER A 98 1.21 -4.92 -16.09
CA SER A 98 1.06 -5.52 -17.41
C SER A 98 -0.01 -6.60 -17.49
N ASP A 99 -0.54 -7.06 -16.36
CA ASP A 99 -1.61 -8.05 -16.30
C ASP A 99 -2.93 -7.43 -16.81
N GLU A 100 -3.22 -7.65 -18.09
CA GLU A 100 -4.41 -7.09 -18.74
C GLU A 100 -5.73 -7.65 -18.18
N SER A 101 -5.68 -8.81 -17.53
CA SER A 101 -6.86 -9.41 -16.88
C SER A 101 -7.21 -8.71 -15.55
N ALA A 102 -6.27 -7.99 -14.97
CA ALA A 102 -6.48 -7.30 -13.70
C ALA A 102 -7.22 -5.97 -13.89
N SER A 103 -8.23 -5.74 -13.06
CA SER A 103 -9.00 -4.49 -13.07
C SER A 103 -8.18 -3.32 -12.53
N GLU A 104 -7.42 -3.55 -11.46
CA GLU A 104 -6.54 -2.56 -10.84
C GLU A 104 -5.45 -3.23 -10.01
N LEU A 105 -4.42 -2.46 -9.66
CA LEU A 105 -3.38 -2.87 -8.72
C LEU A 105 -3.67 -2.22 -7.36
N CYS A 106 -3.89 -3.06 -6.33
CA CYS A 106 -4.16 -2.61 -4.98
C CYS A 106 -2.92 -2.75 -4.10
N PHE A 107 -2.39 -1.64 -3.60
CA PHE A 107 -1.44 -1.64 -2.48
C PHE A 107 -2.22 -1.61 -1.18
N VAL A 108 -1.95 -2.54 -0.29
CA VAL A 108 -2.70 -2.69 0.96
C VAL A 108 -1.78 -2.40 2.15
N ILE A 109 -2.17 -1.41 2.95
CA ILE A 109 -1.46 -1.00 4.16
C ILE A 109 -2.36 -1.28 5.37
N GLY A 110 -1.93 -2.17 6.26
CA GLY A 110 -2.65 -2.49 7.48
C GLY A 110 -2.53 -1.43 8.57
N GLY A 111 -3.26 -1.63 9.65
CA GLY A 111 -3.15 -0.83 10.86
C GLY A 111 -1.95 -1.22 11.73
N SER A 112 -2.00 -0.87 13.01
CA SER A 112 -0.89 -1.04 13.95
C SER A 112 -0.42 -2.49 14.14
N TYR A 113 -1.31 -3.46 13.96
CA TYR A 113 -0.99 -4.88 14.10
C TYR A 113 -0.84 -5.62 12.76
N GLY A 114 -0.79 -4.88 11.66
CA GLY A 114 -0.51 -5.42 10.34
C GLY A 114 -1.73 -6.02 9.64
N LEU A 115 -1.45 -6.77 8.60
CA LEU A 115 -2.45 -7.38 7.72
C LEU A 115 -2.80 -8.81 8.18
N SER A 116 -4.03 -9.25 7.85
CA SER A 116 -4.43 -10.64 8.04
C SER A 116 -3.66 -11.58 7.11
N ASP A 117 -3.52 -12.84 7.54
CA ASP A 117 -2.87 -13.88 6.74
C ASP A 117 -3.62 -14.13 5.42
N GLU A 118 -4.94 -14.00 5.42
CA GLU A 118 -5.75 -14.14 4.21
C GLU A 118 -5.36 -13.12 3.14
N ILE A 119 -5.23 -11.85 3.51
CA ILE A 119 -4.79 -10.80 2.57
C ILE A 119 -3.37 -11.08 2.06
N LYS A 120 -2.46 -11.45 2.96
CA LYS A 120 -1.07 -11.77 2.58
C LYS A 120 -0.99 -12.95 1.62
N LYS A 121 -1.81 -13.99 1.80
CA LYS A 121 -1.86 -15.15 0.90
C LYS A 121 -2.39 -14.81 -0.49
N ARG A 122 -3.29 -13.85 -0.60
CA ARG A 122 -3.83 -13.38 -1.89
C ARG A 122 -2.87 -12.48 -2.65
N ALA A 123 -1.86 -11.93 -1.98
CA ALA A 123 -0.96 -10.95 -2.58
C ALA A 123 0.01 -11.60 -3.58
N LYS A 124 0.12 -11.03 -4.78
CA LYS A 124 1.17 -11.36 -5.76
C LYS A 124 2.53 -10.80 -5.37
N LEU A 125 2.54 -9.72 -4.57
CA LEU A 125 3.74 -9.13 -4.02
C LEU A 125 3.52 -8.88 -2.53
N LYS A 126 4.43 -9.36 -1.70
CA LYS A 126 4.57 -8.92 -0.31
C LYS A 126 5.80 -8.03 -0.26
N LEU A 127 5.59 -6.75 0.00
CA LEU A 127 6.63 -5.73 -0.04
C LEU A 127 6.94 -5.20 1.34
N SER A 128 8.22 -5.24 1.72
CA SER A 128 8.74 -4.60 2.91
C SER A 128 9.52 -3.35 2.54
N LEU A 129 9.18 -2.23 3.16
CA LEU A 129 9.95 -0.97 3.00
C LEU A 129 11.28 -1.03 3.75
N SER A 130 11.33 -1.75 4.87
CA SER A 130 12.50 -1.85 5.75
C SER A 130 12.29 -2.96 6.78
N ARG A 131 13.37 -3.43 7.38
CA ARG A 131 13.30 -4.26 8.59
C ARG A 131 12.83 -3.46 9.80
N MET A 132 12.99 -2.13 9.76
CA MET A 132 12.40 -1.24 10.75
C MET A 132 10.91 -1.07 10.49
N THR A 133 10.12 -0.97 11.54
CA THR A 133 8.68 -0.71 11.46
C THR A 133 8.43 0.79 11.32
N PHE A 134 7.68 1.17 10.31
CA PHE A 134 7.15 2.52 10.14
C PHE A 134 5.67 2.56 10.52
N THR A 135 5.20 3.72 10.97
CA THR A 135 3.76 3.93 11.14
C THR A 135 3.04 3.76 9.80
N HIS A 136 1.78 3.33 9.83
CA HIS A 136 0.97 3.20 8.60
C HIS A 136 0.84 4.54 7.84
N GLN A 137 0.86 5.66 8.54
CA GLN A 137 0.77 7.00 7.96
C GLN A 137 2.03 7.36 7.16
N ILE A 138 3.22 7.14 7.73
CA ILE A 138 4.50 7.34 7.03
C ILE A 138 4.65 6.35 5.88
N SER A 139 4.27 5.10 6.08
CA SER A 139 4.32 4.06 5.03
C SER A 139 3.51 4.45 3.80
N ARG A 140 2.35 5.12 3.98
CA ARG A 140 1.55 5.63 2.87
C ARG A 140 2.33 6.64 2.03
N VAL A 141 2.99 7.60 2.66
CA VAL A 141 3.78 8.61 1.95
C VAL A 141 4.95 7.95 1.23
N LEU A 142 5.66 7.02 1.90
CA LEU A 142 6.80 6.32 1.32
C LEU A 142 6.42 5.50 0.10
N ILE A 143 5.30 4.77 0.14
CA ILE A 143 4.88 3.97 -1.02
C ILE A 143 4.43 4.86 -2.19
N LEU A 144 3.74 5.96 -1.93
CA LEU A 144 3.38 6.93 -2.96
C LEU A 144 4.61 7.50 -3.65
N GLU A 145 5.64 7.87 -2.88
CA GLU A 145 6.92 8.34 -3.42
C GLU A 145 7.60 7.25 -4.25
N GLN A 146 7.65 6.01 -3.77
CA GLN A 146 8.29 4.92 -4.49
C GLN A 146 7.53 4.53 -5.77
N ILE A 147 6.21 4.59 -5.79
CA ILE A 147 5.43 4.39 -7.02
C ILE A 147 5.75 5.50 -8.03
N TYR A 148 5.81 6.75 -7.60
CA TYR A 148 6.21 7.85 -8.46
C TYR A 148 7.63 7.67 -9.01
N ARG A 149 8.58 7.31 -8.14
CA ARG A 149 9.97 7.01 -8.53
C ARG A 149 10.04 5.86 -9.54
N ALA A 150 9.26 4.81 -9.35
CA ALA A 150 9.19 3.69 -10.28
C ALA A 150 8.75 4.12 -11.68
N PHE A 151 7.74 4.98 -11.81
CA PHE A 151 7.35 5.55 -13.10
C PHE A 151 8.45 6.43 -13.70
N GLN A 152 9.16 7.20 -12.88
CA GLN A 152 10.29 8.01 -13.34
C GLN A 152 11.43 7.14 -13.89
N ILE A 153 11.72 6.02 -13.24
CA ILE A 153 12.74 5.06 -13.70
C ILE A 153 12.30 4.45 -15.04
N SER A 154 11.09 3.93 -15.14
CA SER A 154 10.61 3.23 -16.34
C SER A 154 10.45 4.13 -17.55
N THR A 155 10.20 5.43 -17.35
CA THR A 155 10.07 6.42 -18.44
C THR A 155 11.34 7.22 -18.72
N GLY A 156 12.44 6.93 -18.06
CA GLY A 156 13.72 7.63 -18.25
C GLY A 156 13.73 9.06 -17.69
N GLY A 157 12.90 9.33 -16.70
CA GLY A 157 12.84 10.62 -16.01
C GLY A 157 14.07 10.93 -15.17
N LYS A 158 14.28 12.21 -14.84
CA LYS A 158 15.46 12.70 -14.10
C LYS A 158 15.33 12.62 -12.57
N TYR A 159 14.23 12.13 -12.04
CA TYR A 159 13.95 12.11 -10.59
C TYR A 159 14.86 11.13 -9.84
N HIS A 160 15.08 9.96 -10.41
CA HIS A 160 15.98 8.95 -9.86
C HIS A 160 17.41 9.17 -10.35
N LYS A 161 18.36 9.30 -9.42
CA LYS A 161 19.79 9.53 -9.71
C LYS A 161 20.64 8.42 -9.13
#